data_fe2043798f2f69dfa1232d8f9a803f69
#
_entry.id   fe2043798f2f69dfa1232d8f9a803f69
#
_cell.length_a   1.000
_cell.length_b   1.000
_cell.length_c   1.000
_cell.angle_alpha   90.00
_cell.angle_beta   90.00
_cell.angle_gamma   90.00
#
_symmetry.space_group_name_H-M   'P 1'
#
loop_
_entity.id
_entity.type
_entity.pdbx_description
1 polymer ?
#
loop_
_entity_poly.entity_id
_entity_poly.type
_entity_poly.pdbx_seq_one_letter_code
_entity_poly.pdbx_strand_id
1 'polypeptide(L)'
;MNCLEFRRELNIHPQSTDADFVAHTRECPRCAQAQADAVAFEVTLGRALAIPVPSNLAESILLAQATQQRRERRRWAGGAGWLTLAAAAVIAVGVGWRVTRAQPLGDVAIAHMLGEEAPALAMTAPVADDAVRKAFAKRGIEIAQVPADISYVQCCPVGKYKSVHMVMPRANGPVTVMYVVDDHVASRSDFAHDGWLGRSVPMAHGTLVMIGHDASQFAQIEQQWQSTLQTATRI
;
A
#
# COMPACT_ATOMS: atom_id res chain seq x y z
N MET A 1 -39.19 49.35 -53.47
CA MET A 1 -38.81 49.96 -52.14
C MET A 1 -39.20 51.47 -52.21
N ASN A 2 -39.78 52.03 -51.12
CA ASN A 2 -40.06 53.49 -51.01
C ASN A 2 -38.88 54.21 -50.29
N CYS A 3 -38.89 55.57 -50.34
CA CYS A 3 -37.78 56.35 -49.74
C CYS A 3 -37.64 56.16 -48.22
N LEU A 4 -38.67 55.79 -47.46
CA LEU A 4 -38.63 55.60 -46.03
C LEU A 4 -37.96 54.24 -45.71
N GLU A 5 -38.31 53.21 -46.45
CA GLU A 5 -37.72 51.89 -46.38
C GLU A 5 -36.24 51.93 -46.75
N PHE A 6 -35.91 52.63 -47.83
CA PHE A 6 -34.54 52.88 -48.25
C PHE A 6 -33.70 53.52 -47.13
N ARG A 7 -34.20 54.57 -46.48
CA ARG A 7 -33.45 55.22 -45.36
C ARG A 7 -33.30 54.38 -44.14
N ARG A 8 -34.24 53.47 -43.85
CA ARG A 8 -34.08 52.52 -42.78
C ARG A 8 -32.95 51.52 -43.08
N GLU A 9 -32.93 50.97 -44.28
CA GLU A 9 -31.86 50.06 -44.73
C GLU A 9 -30.50 50.78 -44.77
N LEU A 10 -30.47 51.97 -45.30
CA LEU A 10 -29.25 52.80 -45.37
C LEU A 10 -28.62 53.04 -43.98
N ASN A 11 -29.41 53.24 -42.94
CA ASN A 11 -28.90 53.46 -41.59
C ASN A 11 -28.31 52.19 -40.95
N ILE A 12 -28.71 51.03 -41.43
CA ILE A 12 -28.20 49.73 -40.92
C ILE A 12 -27.03 49.27 -41.80
N HIS A 13 -27.21 49.35 -43.13
CA HIS A 13 -26.23 48.86 -44.12
C HIS A 13 -26.04 49.88 -45.25
N PRO A 14 -25.18 50.90 -45.08
CA PRO A 14 -24.97 51.93 -46.11
C PRO A 14 -24.52 51.40 -47.47
N GLN A 15 -23.93 50.20 -47.49
CA GLN A 15 -23.46 49.52 -48.68
C GLN A 15 -24.28 48.26 -48.99
N SER A 16 -25.58 48.28 -48.73
CA SER A 16 -26.46 47.14 -49.00
C SER A 16 -26.42 46.74 -50.48
N THR A 17 -26.35 45.45 -50.73
CA THR A 17 -26.37 44.85 -52.07
C THR A 17 -27.75 44.34 -52.45
N ASP A 18 -28.76 44.64 -51.64
CA ASP A 18 -30.15 44.25 -51.90
C ASP A 18 -30.64 44.85 -53.22
N ALA A 19 -31.32 44.03 -54.04
CA ALA A 19 -31.70 44.44 -55.42
C ALA A 19 -32.65 45.63 -55.41
N ASP A 20 -33.59 45.71 -54.47
CA ASP A 20 -34.54 46.81 -54.38
C ASP A 20 -33.86 48.07 -53.85
N PHE A 21 -32.86 47.94 -52.95
CA PHE A 21 -32.05 49.07 -52.50
C PHE A 21 -31.19 49.67 -53.63
N VAL A 22 -30.50 48.82 -54.39
CA VAL A 22 -29.73 49.23 -55.53
C VAL A 22 -30.56 49.87 -56.65
N ALA A 23 -31.74 49.27 -56.93
CA ALA A 23 -32.66 49.86 -57.94
C ALA A 23 -33.17 51.25 -57.50
N HIS A 24 -33.57 51.42 -56.24
CA HIS A 24 -34.05 52.70 -55.72
C HIS A 24 -32.96 53.77 -55.71
N THR A 25 -31.69 53.40 -55.43
CA THR A 25 -30.54 54.30 -55.50
C THR A 25 -30.41 54.88 -56.93
N ARG A 26 -30.65 54.09 -57.98
CA ARG A 26 -30.56 54.52 -59.40
C ARG A 26 -31.73 55.43 -59.82
N GLU A 27 -32.88 55.20 -59.24
CA GLU A 27 -34.12 55.86 -59.59
C GLU A 27 -34.39 57.16 -58.80
N CYS A 28 -33.83 57.28 -57.58
CA CYS A 28 -34.10 58.43 -56.70
C CYS A 28 -32.82 59.22 -56.39
N PRO A 29 -32.60 60.40 -56.98
CA PRO A 29 -31.37 61.19 -56.76
C PRO A 29 -31.15 61.60 -55.28
N ARG A 30 -32.23 61.86 -54.57
CA ARG A 30 -32.14 62.24 -53.15
C ARG A 30 -31.67 61.07 -52.28
N CYS A 31 -32.07 59.83 -52.57
CA CYS A 31 -31.63 58.69 -51.94
C CYS A 31 -30.20 58.27 -52.28
N ALA A 32 -29.81 58.47 -53.54
CA ALA A 32 -28.43 58.30 -54.01
C ALA A 32 -27.45 59.25 -53.29
N GLN A 33 -27.82 60.51 -53.10
CA GLN A 33 -27.00 61.46 -52.34
C GLN A 33 -26.88 61.05 -50.87
N ALA A 34 -27.98 60.65 -50.24
CA ALA A 34 -27.96 60.18 -48.83
C ALA A 34 -27.05 58.97 -48.67
N GLN A 35 -27.04 58.07 -49.66
CA GLN A 35 -26.12 56.90 -49.62
C GLN A 35 -24.64 57.33 -49.76
N ALA A 36 -24.36 58.25 -50.67
CA ALA A 36 -22.98 58.77 -50.83
C ALA A 36 -22.45 59.44 -49.55
N ASP A 37 -23.31 60.23 -48.88
CA ASP A 37 -22.99 60.88 -47.59
C ASP A 37 -22.79 59.87 -46.46
N ALA A 38 -23.60 58.87 -46.40
CA ALA A 38 -23.47 57.78 -45.38
C ALA A 38 -22.17 56.96 -45.59
N VAL A 39 -21.83 56.63 -46.84
CA VAL A 39 -20.57 55.91 -47.15
C VAL A 39 -19.37 56.75 -46.82
N ALA A 40 -19.39 58.07 -47.18
CA ALA A 40 -18.31 58.98 -46.81
C ALA A 40 -18.11 59.15 -45.31
N PHE A 41 -19.22 59.15 -44.56
CA PHE A 41 -19.19 59.14 -43.09
C PHE A 41 -18.55 57.91 -42.57
N GLU A 42 -18.92 56.70 -43.01
CA GLU A 42 -18.35 55.44 -42.63
C GLU A 42 -16.83 55.38 -42.87
N VAL A 43 -16.36 55.85 -44.02
CA VAL A 43 -14.92 55.94 -44.33
C VAL A 43 -14.18 56.86 -43.36
N THR A 44 -14.80 58.00 -43.00
CA THR A 44 -14.21 58.95 -42.05
C THR A 44 -14.17 58.38 -40.65
N LEU A 45 -15.24 57.76 -40.23
CA LEU A 45 -15.34 57.08 -38.93
C LEU A 45 -14.32 55.94 -38.82
N GLY A 46 -14.20 55.11 -39.85
CA GLY A 46 -13.23 54.03 -39.89
C GLY A 46 -11.79 54.53 -39.76
N ARG A 47 -11.45 55.68 -40.39
CA ARG A 47 -10.11 56.29 -40.23
C ARG A 47 -9.91 56.84 -38.80
N ALA A 48 -10.90 57.47 -38.23
CA ALA A 48 -10.82 58.03 -36.87
C ALA A 48 -10.67 56.94 -35.79
N LEU A 49 -11.27 55.77 -36.00
CA LEU A 49 -11.19 54.63 -35.12
C LEU A 49 -10.01 53.71 -35.38
N ALA A 50 -9.26 53.90 -36.46
CA ALA A 50 -8.08 53.12 -36.78
C ALA A 50 -6.94 53.42 -35.78
N ILE A 51 -6.79 52.57 -34.80
CA ILE A 51 -5.69 52.66 -33.83
C ILE A 51 -4.50 51.87 -34.40
N PRO A 52 -3.30 52.49 -34.50
CA PRO A 52 -2.12 51.77 -34.96
C PRO A 52 -1.78 50.60 -34.04
N VAL A 53 -1.73 49.41 -34.59
CA VAL A 53 -1.33 48.23 -33.83
C VAL A 53 0.19 48.26 -33.64
N PRO A 54 0.70 48.15 -32.38
CA PRO A 54 2.13 48.07 -32.14
C PRO A 54 2.76 46.90 -32.88
N SER A 55 3.91 47.10 -33.53
CA SER A 55 4.58 46.10 -34.36
C SER A 55 5.00 44.85 -33.57
N ASN A 56 5.18 44.99 -32.22
CA ASN A 56 5.60 43.90 -31.33
C ASN A 56 4.45 43.29 -30.56
N LEU A 57 3.17 43.59 -30.87
CA LEU A 57 2.02 43.11 -30.10
C LEU A 57 1.92 41.58 -30.15
N ALA A 58 2.08 40.97 -31.32
CA ALA A 58 2.01 39.52 -31.47
C ALA A 58 3.12 38.82 -30.67
N GLU A 59 4.32 39.31 -30.71
CA GLU A 59 5.46 38.78 -29.97
C GLU A 59 5.25 38.90 -28.44
N SER A 60 4.72 40.03 -27.99
CA SER A 60 4.46 40.28 -26.58
C SER A 60 3.37 39.35 -26.04
N ILE A 61 2.32 39.07 -26.80
CA ILE A 61 1.26 38.11 -26.43
C ILE A 61 1.83 36.68 -26.32
N LEU A 62 2.59 36.26 -27.33
CA LEU A 62 3.20 34.93 -27.34
C LEU A 62 4.18 34.74 -26.17
N LEU A 63 4.99 35.75 -25.86
CA LEU A 63 5.90 35.71 -24.73
C LEU A 63 5.15 35.65 -23.40
N ALA A 64 4.06 36.43 -23.25
CA ALA A 64 3.22 36.38 -22.05
C ALA A 64 2.59 34.99 -21.85
N GLN A 65 2.06 34.39 -22.91
CA GLN A 65 1.52 33.04 -22.87
C GLN A 65 2.58 31.98 -22.50
N ALA A 66 3.75 32.04 -23.12
CA ALA A 66 4.84 31.12 -22.85
C ALA A 66 5.34 31.22 -21.39
N THR A 67 5.43 32.44 -20.85
CA THR A 67 5.81 32.64 -19.43
C THR A 67 4.75 32.15 -18.45
N GLN A 68 3.48 32.34 -18.76
CA GLN A 68 2.37 31.85 -17.96
C GLN A 68 2.35 30.30 -17.91
N GLN A 69 2.48 29.66 -19.08
CA GLN A 69 2.55 28.19 -19.16
C GLN A 69 3.76 27.62 -18.39
N ARG A 70 4.92 28.29 -18.45
CA ARG A 70 6.09 27.87 -17.64
C ARG A 70 5.85 28.00 -16.14
N ARG A 71 5.15 29.05 -15.68
CA ARG A 71 4.80 29.24 -14.26
C ARG A 71 3.83 28.16 -13.79
N GLU A 72 2.84 27.83 -14.59
CA GLU A 72 1.88 26.76 -14.28
C GLU A 72 2.55 25.40 -14.18
N ARG A 73 3.37 25.02 -15.16
CA ARG A 73 4.16 23.79 -15.13
C ARG A 73 5.06 23.68 -13.89
N ARG A 74 5.71 24.77 -13.49
CA ARG A 74 6.54 24.78 -12.26
C ARG A 74 5.72 24.62 -11.00
N ARG A 75 4.53 25.18 -10.91
CA ARG A 75 3.62 24.99 -9.76
C ARG A 75 3.19 23.54 -9.62
N TRP A 76 2.83 22.89 -10.71
CA TRP A 76 2.45 21.48 -10.72
C TRP A 76 3.64 20.55 -10.43
N ALA A 77 4.80 20.80 -11.00
CA ALA A 77 5.99 20.00 -10.78
C ALA A 77 6.52 20.09 -9.32
N GLY A 78 6.46 21.26 -8.69
CA GLY A 78 6.87 21.46 -7.30
C GLY A 78 5.95 20.74 -6.30
N GLY A 79 4.64 20.78 -6.51
CA GLY A 79 3.66 20.12 -5.63
C GLY A 79 3.70 18.58 -5.73
N ALA A 80 3.81 18.03 -6.93
CA ALA A 80 3.83 16.58 -7.15
C ALA A 80 5.10 15.92 -6.58
N GLY A 81 6.26 16.58 -6.65
CA GLY A 81 7.51 16.05 -6.10
C GLY A 81 7.50 15.83 -4.58
N TRP A 82 6.88 16.73 -3.83
CA TRP A 82 6.75 16.59 -2.37
C TRP A 82 5.78 15.48 -1.95
N LEU A 83 4.69 15.30 -2.70
CA LEU A 83 3.71 14.24 -2.44
C LEU A 83 4.29 12.85 -2.72
N THR A 84 5.09 12.69 -3.77
CA THR A 84 5.75 11.41 -4.06
C THR A 84 6.82 11.05 -3.02
N LEU A 85 7.58 12.04 -2.54
CA LEU A 85 8.56 11.83 -1.47
C LEU A 85 7.90 11.45 -0.14
N ALA A 86 6.79 12.11 0.21
CA ALA A 86 6.02 11.80 1.41
C ALA A 86 5.40 10.39 1.33
N ALA A 87 4.83 10.01 0.19
CA ALA A 87 4.29 8.67 -0.01
C ALA A 87 5.38 7.58 0.07
N ALA A 88 6.54 7.81 -0.54
CA ALA A 88 7.69 6.90 -0.46
C ALA A 88 8.19 6.74 1.00
N ALA A 89 8.26 7.83 1.77
CA ALA A 89 8.64 7.77 3.17
C ALA A 89 7.63 6.99 4.03
N VAL A 90 6.34 7.19 3.83
CA VAL A 90 5.28 6.44 4.54
C VAL A 90 5.34 4.95 4.20
N ILE A 91 5.55 4.60 2.93
CA ILE A 91 5.72 3.20 2.51
C ILE A 91 6.98 2.60 3.12
N ALA A 92 8.11 3.30 3.08
CA ALA A 92 9.38 2.81 3.64
C ALA A 92 9.28 2.61 5.16
N VAL A 93 8.65 3.54 5.89
CA VAL A 93 8.38 3.40 7.33
C VAL A 93 7.41 2.26 7.60
N GLY A 94 6.33 2.12 6.84
CA GLY A 94 5.34 1.05 7.01
C GLY A 94 5.91 -0.34 6.72
N VAL A 95 6.67 -0.48 5.65
CA VAL A 95 7.37 -1.73 5.30
C VAL A 95 8.48 -2.03 6.31
N GLY A 96 9.30 -1.04 6.67
CA GLY A 96 10.35 -1.18 7.70
C GLY A 96 9.76 -1.61 9.04
N TRP A 97 8.65 -1.03 9.46
CA TRP A 97 7.98 -1.40 10.71
C TRP A 97 7.37 -2.82 10.68
N ARG A 98 6.85 -3.27 9.53
CA ARG A 98 6.40 -4.67 9.37
C ARG A 98 7.56 -5.66 9.40
N VAL A 99 8.66 -5.33 8.73
CA VAL A 99 9.85 -6.21 8.67
C VAL A 99 10.57 -6.28 10.02
N THR A 100 10.58 -5.19 10.79
CA THR A 100 11.24 -5.14 12.11
C THR A 100 10.37 -5.63 13.25
N ARG A 101 9.05 -5.79 13.07
CA ARG A 101 8.23 -6.51 14.05
C ARG A 101 8.62 -7.97 14.04
N ALA A 102 9.40 -8.39 15.03
CA ALA A 102 9.62 -9.80 15.30
C ALA A 102 8.24 -10.48 15.44
N GLN A 103 7.96 -11.44 14.58
CA GLN A 103 6.74 -12.22 14.71
C GLN A 103 6.75 -12.90 16.09
N PRO A 104 5.63 -12.89 16.84
CA PRO A 104 5.57 -13.59 18.11
C PRO A 104 5.98 -15.05 17.92
N LEU A 105 6.79 -15.58 18.84
CA LEU A 105 7.29 -16.96 18.75
C LEU A 105 6.16 -17.98 18.57
N GLY A 106 5.00 -17.72 19.20
CA GLY A 106 3.81 -18.56 19.09
C GLY A 106 3.28 -18.68 17.67
N ASP A 107 3.16 -17.55 16.93
CA ASP A 107 2.66 -17.56 15.55
C ASP A 107 3.61 -18.30 14.61
N VAL A 108 4.93 -18.10 14.80
CA VAL A 108 5.97 -18.78 14.02
C VAL A 108 5.95 -20.29 14.32
N ALA A 109 5.72 -20.68 15.57
CA ALA A 109 5.66 -22.08 15.97
C ALA A 109 4.41 -22.79 15.41
N ILE A 110 3.25 -22.13 15.41
CA ILE A 110 2.02 -22.67 14.79
C ILE A 110 2.21 -22.83 13.28
N ALA A 111 2.73 -21.80 12.59
CA ALA A 111 2.98 -21.85 11.16
C ALA A 111 3.95 -22.98 10.78
N HIS A 112 4.99 -23.21 11.58
CA HIS A 112 5.93 -24.31 11.39
C HIS A 112 5.25 -25.68 11.57
N MET A 113 4.47 -25.85 12.64
CA MET A 113 3.74 -27.09 12.94
C MET A 113 2.76 -27.47 11.82
N LEU A 114 2.01 -26.49 11.30
CA LEU A 114 1.00 -26.70 10.25
C LEU A 114 1.60 -26.81 8.83
N GLY A 115 2.87 -26.50 8.66
CA GLY A 115 3.58 -26.57 7.39
C GLY A 115 4.11 -27.96 7.08
N GLU A 116 5.41 -28.07 6.91
CA GLU A 116 6.08 -29.31 6.48
C GLU A 116 5.93 -30.48 7.46
N GLU A 117 5.66 -30.20 8.75
CA GLU A 117 5.60 -31.20 9.81
C GLU A 117 4.16 -31.57 10.23
N ALA A 118 3.14 -31.10 9.53
CA ALA A 118 1.74 -31.47 9.82
C ALA A 118 1.48 -33.00 9.86
N PRO A 119 2.13 -33.85 9.04
CA PRO A 119 1.98 -35.31 9.15
C PRO A 119 2.43 -35.90 10.50
N ALA A 120 3.34 -35.24 11.21
CA ALA A 120 3.83 -35.70 12.51
C ALA A 120 2.74 -35.71 13.59
N LEU A 121 1.72 -34.86 13.46
CA LEU A 121 0.58 -34.80 14.40
C LEU A 121 -0.24 -36.11 14.43
N ALA A 122 -0.21 -36.91 13.35
CA ALA A 122 -0.90 -38.17 13.26
C ALA A 122 -0.07 -39.37 13.82
N MET A 123 1.20 -39.15 14.16
CA MET A 123 2.07 -40.21 14.69
C MET A 123 1.72 -40.51 16.13
N THR A 124 1.53 -41.81 16.45
CA THR A 124 1.20 -42.27 17.79
C THR A 124 2.19 -43.28 18.36
N ALA A 125 3.01 -43.90 17.49
CA ALA A 125 4.01 -44.85 17.93
C ALA A 125 5.14 -44.15 18.72
N PRO A 126 5.51 -44.61 19.92
CA PRO A 126 6.53 -43.95 20.73
C PRO A 126 7.90 -44.05 20.07
N VAL A 127 8.67 -42.95 20.12
CA VAL A 127 10.08 -42.93 19.71
C VAL A 127 10.98 -43.38 20.85
N ALA A 128 12.14 -43.95 20.52
CA ALA A 128 13.12 -44.34 21.52
C ALA A 128 13.71 -43.10 22.22
N ASP A 129 13.91 -43.20 23.53
CA ASP A 129 14.52 -42.14 24.38
C ASP A 129 15.85 -41.64 23.82
N ASP A 130 16.67 -42.55 23.25
CA ASP A 130 17.96 -42.22 22.65
C ASP A 130 17.83 -41.27 21.45
N ALA A 131 16.73 -41.36 20.67
CA ALA A 131 16.45 -40.44 19.58
C ALA A 131 16.18 -39.03 20.11
N VAL A 132 15.44 -38.93 21.21
CA VAL A 132 15.17 -37.63 21.85
C VAL A 132 16.46 -37.03 22.42
N ARG A 133 17.25 -37.82 23.17
CA ARG A 133 18.56 -37.36 23.70
C ARG A 133 19.46 -36.88 22.58
N LYS A 134 19.59 -37.61 21.45
CA LYS A 134 20.38 -37.23 20.30
C LYS A 134 19.88 -35.92 19.68
N ALA A 135 18.58 -35.68 19.62
CA ALA A 135 18.02 -34.43 19.09
C ALA A 135 18.42 -33.23 19.96
N PHE A 136 18.33 -33.37 21.29
CA PHE A 136 18.77 -32.34 22.23
C PHE A 136 20.30 -32.11 22.17
N ALA A 137 21.09 -33.18 22.14
CA ALA A 137 22.57 -33.10 21.98
C ALA A 137 22.98 -32.36 20.69
N LYS A 138 22.29 -32.57 19.56
CA LYS A 138 22.52 -31.80 18.32
C LYS A 138 22.24 -30.31 18.50
N ARG A 139 21.53 -29.92 19.52
CA ARG A 139 21.25 -28.52 19.89
C ARG A 139 22.13 -28.02 21.04
N GLY A 140 23.12 -28.80 21.45
CA GLY A 140 24.07 -28.43 22.49
C GLY A 140 23.51 -28.60 23.92
N ILE A 141 22.50 -29.46 24.10
CA ILE A 141 21.83 -29.69 25.40
C ILE A 141 21.82 -31.19 25.70
N GLU A 142 22.32 -31.55 26.86
CA GLU A 142 22.26 -32.90 27.38
C GLU A 142 21.14 -33.04 28.41
N ILE A 143 20.23 -34.00 28.18
CA ILE A 143 19.12 -34.30 29.06
C ILE A 143 19.28 -35.74 29.65
N ALA A 144 19.14 -35.87 30.96
CA ALA A 144 19.27 -37.15 31.65
C ALA A 144 18.00 -38.01 31.54
N GLN A 145 16.84 -37.36 31.68
CA GLN A 145 15.54 -38.01 31.63
C GLN A 145 14.75 -37.54 30.41
N VAL A 146 13.96 -38.45 29.83
CA VAL A 146 13.10 -38.15 28.69
C VAL A 146 11.65 -38.34 29.16
N PRO A 147 10.77 -37.37 28.98
CA PRO A 147 9.34 -37.54 29.25
C PRO A 147 8.75 -38.65 28.40
N ALA A 148 7.79 -39.40 29.00
CA ALA A 148 7.07 -40.46 28.31
C ALA A 148 6.17 -39.91 27.18
N ASP A 149 5.74 -40.83 26.29
CA ASP A 149 4.71 -40.58 25.27
C ASP A 149 5.10 -39.58 24.18
N ILE A 150 6.36 -39.57 23.77
CA ILE A 150 6.79 -38.80 22.60
C ILE A 150 6.70 -39.70 21.35
N SER A 151 5.88 -39.30 20.36
CA SER A 151 5.70 -40.04 19.10
C SER A 151 6.48 -39.49 17.92
N TYR A 152 7.03 -38.31 18.05
CA TYR A 152 7.84 -37.67 17.03
C TYR A 152 8.93 -36.78 17.64
N VAL A 153 10.11 -36.78 17.05
CA VAL A 153 11.21 -35.87 17.42
C VAL A 153 12.03 -35.50 16.22
N GLN A 154 12.22 -34.21 15.98
CA GLN A 154 13.03 -33.65 14.89
C GLN A 154 13.73 -32.37 15.31
N CYS A 155 14.95 -32.16 14.79
CA CYS A 155 15.64 -30.89 14.90
C CYS A 155 15.29 -30.02 13.70
N CYS A 156 14.52 -28.98 13.90
CA CYS A 156 14.06 -28.07 12.84
C CYS A 156 14.31 -26.60 13.21
N PRO A 157 14.37 -25.69 12.23
CA PRO A 157 14.33 -24.26 12.50
C PRO A 157 12.87 -23.83 12.74
N VAL A 158 12.63 -23.00 13.76
CA VAL A 158 11.36 -22.28 13.96
C VAL A 158 11.62 -20.80 13.70
N GLY A 159 11.29 -20.34 12.49
CA GLY A 159 11.72 -19.05 12.01
C GLY A 159 13.25 -18.93 12.00
N LYS A 160 13.79 -17.99 12.76
CA LYS A 160 15.26 -17.79 12.90
C LYS A 160 15.91 -18.64 14.00
N TYR A 161 15.11 -19.34 14.78
CA TYR A 161 15.59 -20.07 15.97
C TYR A 161 15.84 -21.54 15.68
N LYS A 162 16.74 -22.13 16.44
CA LYS A 162 17.00 -23.58 16.45
C LYS A 162 16.07 -24.23 17.45
N SER A 163 15.41 -25.33 17.08
CA SER A 163 14.50 -26.02 17.99
C SER A 163 14.62 -27.53 17.94
N VAL A 164 14.09 -28.18 18.96
CA VAL A 164 13.73 -29.60 18.98
C VAL A 164 12.21 -29.64 18.97
N HIS A 165 11.64 -30.15 17.89
CA HIS A 165 10.19 -30.33 17.71
C HIS A 165 9.80 -31.75 18.09
N MET A 166 8.80 -31.90 18.94
CA MET A 166 8.29 -33.17 19.44
C MET A 166 6.77 -33.15 19.38
N VAL A 167 6.15 -34.34 19.24
CA VAL A 167 4.71 -34.54 19.35
C VAL A 167 4.43 -35.51 20.45
N MET A 168 3.51 -35.18 21.33
CA MET A 168 3.04 -36.00 22.43
C MET A 168 1.55 -36.33 22.20
N PRO A 169 1.21 -37.58 21.81
CA PRO A 169 -0.19 -38.03 21.70
C PRO A 169 -0.91 -37.90 23.05
N ARG A 170 -2.13 -37.39 23.01
CA ARG A 170 -2.98 -37.21 24.19
C ARG A 170 -4.42 -37.59 23.87
N ALA A 171 -5.22 -37.84 24.89
CA ALA A 171 -6.61 -38.28 24.76
C ALA A 171 -7.48 -37.25 23.99
N ASN A 172 -7.22 -35.95 24.16
CA ASN A 172 -7.96 -34.85 23.54
C ASN A 172 -7.24 -34.28 22.32
N GLY A 173 -6.41 -35.07 21.64
CA GLY A 173 -5.61 -34.68 20.49
C GLY A 173 -4.12 -34.46 20.81
N PRO A 174 -3.26 -34.50 19.80
CA PRO A 174 -1.82 -34.37 19.98
C PRO A 174 -1.44 -32.98 20.49
N VAL A 175 -0.41 -32.92 21.32
CA VAL A 175 0.23 -31.68 21.73
C VAL A 175 1.60 -31.64 21.11
N THR A 176 1.85 -30.60 20.31
CA THR A 176 3.18 -30.27 19.81
C THR A 176 3.97 -29.57 20.90
N VAL A 177 5.17 -30.04 21.15
CA VAL A 177 6.12 -29.45 22.09
C VAL A 177 7.39 -29.08 21.36
N MET A 178 7.70 -27.78 21.33
CA MET A 178 8.92 -27.26 20.72
C MET A 178 9.81 -26.67 21.80
N TYR A 179 11.04 -27.17 21.89
CA TYR A 179 12.07 -26.55 22.72
C TYR A 179 12.94 -25.66 21.85
N VAL A 180 12.77 -24.36 22.00
CA VAL A 180 13.50 -23.34 21.24
C VAL A 180 14.75 -22.94 22.01
N VAL A 181 15.90 -23.25 21.43
CA VAL A 181 17.19 -23.03 22.07
C VAL A 181 17.62 -21.57 21.90
N ASP A 182 18.26 -21.02 22.95
CA ASP A 182 18.82 -19.66 22.96
C ASP A 182 17.78 -18.54 22.79
N ASP A 183 16.49 -18.83 22.85
CA ASP A 183 15.44 -17.83 22.91
C ASP A 183 14.74 -17.86 24.26
N HIS A 184 14.68 -16.72 24.94
CA HIS A 184 14.13 -16.62 26.27
C HIS A 184 12.95 -15.63 26.28
N VAL A 185 11.74 -16.18 26.42
CA VAL A 185 10.59 -15.34 26.76
C VAL A 185 10.76 -14.80 28.19
N ALA A 186 10.33 -13.55 28.42
CA ALA A 186 10.49 -12.92 29.72
C ALA A 186 9.64 -13.58 30.83
N SER A 187 8.49 -14.16 30.45
CA SER A 187 7.55 -14.81 31.34
C SER A 187 6.71 -15.82 30.59
N ARG A 188 6.05 -16.69 31.35
CA ARG A 188 5.00 -17.57 30.82
C ARG A 188 3.92 -16.76 30.14
N SER A 189 3.50 -17.17 28.95
CA SER A 189 2.43 -16.53 28.20
C SER A 189 1.61 -17.55 27.43
N ASP A 190 0.31 -17.37 27.46
CA ASP A 190 -0.64 -18.13 26.66
C ASP A 190 -0.99 -17.35 25.40
N PHE A 191 -1.21 -18.05 24.28
CA PHE A 191 -1.58 -17.47 22.99
C PHE A 191 -2.58 -18.37 22.27
N ALA A 192 -3.29 -17.81 21.31
CA ALA A 192 -4.22 -18.56 20.46
C ALA A 192 -4.16 -18.00 19.03
N HIS A 193 -4.20 -18.88 18.02
CA HIS A 193 -4.22 -18.52 16.62
C HIS A 193 -4.89 -19.64 15.81
N ASP A 194 -5.86 -19.28 14.96
CA ASP A 194 -6.58 -20.19 14.05
C ASP A 194 -7.13 -21.47 14.73
N GLY A 195 -7.67 -21.33 15.94
CA GLY A 195 -8.25 -22.45 16.69
C GLY A 195 -7.23 -23.32 17.46
N TRP A 196 -5.95 -22.99 17.36
CA TRP A 196 -4.89 -23.59 18.16
C TRP A 196 -4.62 -22.76 19.41
N LEU A 197 -4.47 -23.45 20.53
CA LEU A 197 -4.05 -22.86 21.80
C LEU A 197 -2.57 -23.15 22.01
N GLY A 198 -1.84 -22.20 22.55
CA GLY A 198 -0.43 -22.40 22.83
C GLY A 198 0.01 -21.76 24.13
N ARG A 199 1.12 -22.24 24.66
CA ARG A 199 1.78 -21.71 25.84
C ARG A 199 3.30 -21.68 25.63
N SER A 200 3.90 -20.54 25.91
CA SER A 200 5.35 -20.37 25.98
C SER A 200 5.80 -20.25 27.43
N VAL A 201 6.82 -21.02 27.80
CA VAL A 201 7.37 -21.08 29.16
C VAL A 201 8.88 -20.89 29.11
N PRO A 202 9.46 -19.95 29.88
CA PRO A 202 10.91 -19.81 29.98
C PRO A 202 11.53 -21.02 30.67
N MET A 203 12.62 -21.54 30.11
CA MET A 203 13.40 -22.66 30.65
C MET A 203 14.87 -22.24 30.79
N ALA A 204 15.69 -23.09 31.46
CA ALA A 204 17.08 -22.75 31.77
C ALA A 204 17.93 -22.30 30.55
N HIS A 205 17.74 -22.94 29.39
CA HIS A 205 18.56 -22.72 28.20
C HIS A 205 17.75 -22.38 26.95
N GLY A 206 16.50 -21.91 27.12
CA GLY A 206 15.61 -21.61 26.01
C GLY A 206 14.15 -21.43 26.43
N THR A 207 13.24 -21.63 25.49
CA THR A 207 11.80 -21.53 25.69
C THR A 207 11.11 -22.81 25.28
N LEU A 208 10.25 -23.33 26.15
CA LEU A 208 9.32 -24.43 25.84
C LEU A 208 8.04 -23.83 25.27
N VAL A 209 7.65 -24.26 24.07
CA VAL A 209 6.40 -23.88 23.43
C VAL A 209 5.54 -25.12 23.28
N MET A 210 4.33 -25.09 23.82
CA MET A 210 3.34 -26.15 23.70
C MET A 210 2.17 -25.66 22.88
N ILE A 211 1.67 -26.48 21.94
CA ILE A 211 0.57 -26.12 21.02
C ILE A 211 -0.36 -27.30 20.90
N GLY A 212 -1.67 -27.09 21.09
CA GLY A 212 -2.71 -28.11 20.99
C GLY A 212 -4.10 -27.50 20.94
N HIS A 213 -5.11 -28.35 20.87
CA HIS A 213 -6.51 -27.90 20.90
C HIS A 213 -7.08 -27.79 22.31
N ASP A 214 -6.41 -28.39 23.29
CA ASP A 214 -6.85 -28.43 24.70
C ASP A 214 -5.71 -27.99 25.63
N ALA A 215 -5.84 -26.79 26.19
CA ALA A 215 -4.88 -26.21 27.11
C ALA A 215 -4.84 -26.89 28.50
N SER A 216 -5.83 -27.71 28.85
CA SER A 216 -5.88 -28.40 30.15
C SER A 216 -4.69 -29.34 30.37
N GLN A 217 -4.11 -29.84 29.28
CA GLN A 217 -2.97 -30.78 29.30
C GLN A 217 -1.61 -30.07 29.42
N PHE A 218 -1.54 -28.76 29.17
CA PHE A 218 -0.28 -28.02 29.16
C PHE A 218 0.42 -28.00 30.51
N ALA A 219 -0.32 -27.92 31.59
CA ALA A 219 0.26 -27.89 32.95
C ALA A 219 1.05 -29.18 33.29
N GLN A 220 0.53 -30.32 32.90
CA GLN A 220 1.19 -31.61 33.13
C GLN A 220 2.45 -31.76 32.26
N ILE A 221 2.34 -31.38 30.97
CA ILE A 221 3.47 -31.43 30.03
C ILE A 221 4.56 -30.44 30.46
N GLU A 222 4.17 -29.23 30.86
CA GLU A 222 5.08 -28.22 31.40
C GLU A 222 5.87 -28.77 32.59
N GLN A 223 5.21 -29.40 33.56
CA GLN A 223 5.86 -29.96 34.73
C GLN A 223 6.84 -31.09 34.37
N GLN A 224 6.47 -31.98 33.45
CA GLN A 224 7.37 -33.05 32.96
C GLN A 224 8.62 -32.48 32.32
N TRP A 225 8.49 -31.50 31.41
CA TRP A 225 9.61 -30.87 30.73
C TRP A 225 10.42 -29.97 31.66
N GLN A 226 9.80 -29.32 32.61
CA GLN A 226 10.49 -28.50 33.61
C GLN A 226 11.44 -29.32 34.45
N SER A 227 11.03 -30.50 34.95
CA SER A 227 11.91 -31.41 35.70
C SER A 227 13.08 -31.92 34.86
N THR A 228 12.83 -32.26 33.58
CA THR A 228 13.87 -32.70 32.63
C THR A 228 14.89 -31.59 32.32
N LEU A 229 14.41 -30.39 32.05
CA LEU A 229 15.25 -29.28 31.57
C LEU A 229 15.95 -28.54 32.72
N GLN A 230 15.46 -28.63 33.97
CA GLN A 230 16.18 -28.08 35.11
C GLN A 230 17.50 -28.81 35.41
N THR A 231 17.59 -30.10 35.06
CA THR A 231 18.80 -30.92 35.22
C THR A 231 19.64 -31.00 33.95
N ALA A 232 19.20 -30.34 32.87
CA ALA A 232 19.89 -30.33 31.59
C ALA A 232 21.19 -29.52 31.67
N THR A 233 22.24 -29.99 31.00
CA THR A 233 23.51 -29.35 30.92
C THR A 233 23.79 -28.86 29.49
N ARG A 234 24.47 -27.74 29.37
CA ARG A 234 24.93 -27.25 28.08
C ARG A 234 26.26 -27.85 27.73
N ILE A 235 26.40 -28.44 26.53
CA ILE A 235 27.60 -29.10 25.99
C ILE A 235 28.13 -28.39 24.76
#